data_816c2c9193034ef3b29b71bb5ac98425
#
_entry.id   816c2c9193034ef3b29b71bb5ac98425
#
_cell.length_a   1.000
_cell.length_b   1.000
_cell.length_c   1.000
_cell.angle_alpha   90.00
_cell.angle_beta   90.00
_cell.angle_gamma   90.00
#
_symmetry.space_group_name_H-M   'P 1'
#
loop_
_entity.id
_entity.type
_entity.pdbx_description
1 polymer ?
#
loop_
_entity_poly.entity_id
_entity_poly.type
_entity_poly.pdbx_seq_one_letter_code
_entity_poly.pdbx_strand_id
1 'polypeptide(L)'
;PKELVEIATRMAEKRDSRFEEAARADMKRLFAHLAESSTPDANGVQRRSLDVAGNGRFVRNLVERSEEEREYRLDHSDAEDFTDDELMTITATDVNNSVAPQLRGLGLSVPPSQWEQR
;
A
#
# COMPACT_ATOMS: atom_id res chain seq x y z
N PRO A 1 -11.83 6.37 -2.87
CA PRO A 1 -10.65 5.60 -3.32
C PRO A 1 -9.70 6.38 -4.20
N LYS A 2 -10.19 7.09 -5.20
CA LYS A 2 -9.34 7.91 -6.05
C LYS A 2 -8.61 8.98 -5.24
N GLU A 3 -9.30 9.61 -4.31
CA GLU A 3 -8.74 10.63 -3.44
C GLU A 3 -7.65 10.09 -2.53
N LEU A 4 -7.82 8.85 -2.05
CA LEU A 4 -6.82 8.23 -1.19
C LEU A 4 -5.54 7.92 -1.96
N VAL A 5 -5.64 7.54 -3.23
CA VAL A 5 -4.48 7.35 -4.09
C VAL A 5 -3.74 8.66 -4.27
N GLU A 6 -4.46 9.76 -4.47
CA GLU A 6 -3.85 11.08 -4.59
C GLU A 6 -3.14 11.50 -3.31
N ILE A 7 -3.75 11.24 -2.15
CA ILE A 7 -3.13 11.53 -0.87
C ILE A 7 -1.84 10.74 -0.69
N ALA A 8 -1.88 9.44 -0.99
CA ALA A 8 -0.69 8.59 -0.91
C ALA A 8 0.41 9.09 -1.84
N THR A 9 0.05 9.46 -3.05
CA THR A 9 1.00 9.97 -4.05
C THR A 9 1.67 11.24 -3.55
N ARG A 10 0.90 12.17 -3.00
CA ARG A 10 1.43 13.43 -2.47
C ARG A 10 2.33 13.21 -1.26
N MET A 11 1.94 12.28 -0.38
CA MET A 11 2.78 11.92 0.78
C MET A 11 4.13 11.41 0.33
N ALA A 12 4.14 10.52 -0.65
CA ALA A 12 5.39 9.96 -1.19
C ALA A 12 6.25 11.05 -1.81
N GLU A 13 5.66 11.95 -2.60
CA GLU A 13 6.39 13.05 -3.25
C GLU A 13 7.06 13.97 -2.23
N LYS A 14 6.40 14.26 -1.12
CA LYS A 14 6.97 15.07 -0.04
C LYS A 14 8.16 14.39 0.63
N ARG A 15 8.27 13.08 0.49
CA ARG A 15 9.35 12.28 1.06
C ARG A 15 10.38 11.90 -0.01
N ASP A 16 10.36 12.56 -1.16
CA ASP A 16 11.24 12.28 -2.30
C ASP A 16 11.09 10.86 -2.82
N SER A 17 9.88 10.31 -2.71
CA SER A 17 9.53 9.00 -3.24
C SER A 17 8.41 9.16 -4.25
N ARG A 18 8.23 8.15 -5.10
CA ARG A 18 7.10 8.12 -6.01
C ARG A 18 6.67 6.70 -6.29
N PHE A 19 5.36 6.53 -6.49
CA PHE A 19 4.81 5.25 -6.87
C PHE A 19 4.83 5.10 -8.38
N GLU A 20 5.28 3.96 -8.87
CA GLU A 20 5.13 3.66 -10.29
C GLU A 20 3.65 3.50 -10.64
N GLU A 21 3.32 3.54 -11.93
CA GLU A 21 1.94 3.48 -12.38
C GLU A 21 1.23 2.20 -11.91
N ALA A 22 1.91 1.05 -12.01
CA ALA A 22 1.36 -0.22 -11.55
C ALA A 22 1.06 -0.21 -10.05
N ALA A 23 1.89 0.46 -9.25
CA ALA A 23 1.66 0.61 -7.81
C ALA A 23 0.41 1.45 -7.55
N ARG A 24 0.23 2.54 -8.28
CA ARG A 24 -0.96 3.37 -8.14
C ARG A 24 -2.23 2.61 -8.52
N ALA A 25 -2.17 1.82 -9.58
CA ALA A 25 -3.29 0.99 -10.00
C ALA A 25 -3.66 -0.04 -8.93
N ASP A 26 -2.67 -0.66 -8.31
CA ASP A 26 -2.90 -1.63 -7.24
C ASP A 26 -3.48 -0.96 -5.99
N MET A 27 -3.01 0.23 -5.64
CA MET A 27 -3.58 1.00 -4.54
C MET A 27 -5.04 1.35 -4.80
N LYS A 28 -5.36 1.74 -6.02
CA LYS A 28 -6.75 2.06 -6.39
C LYS A 28 -7.66 0.86 -6.18
N ARG A 29 -7.22 -0.32 -6.61
CA ARG A 29 -7.99 -1.56 -6.42
C ARG A 29 -8.12 -1.91 -4.94
N LEU A 30 -7.05 -1.74 -4.19
CA LEU A 30 -7.05 -1.99 -2.74
C LEU A 30 -8.06 -1.08 -2.03
N PHE A 31 -8.01 0.21 -2.27
CA PHE A 31 -8.91 1.16 -1.60
C PHE A 31 -10.36 0.92 -2.02
N ALA A 32 -10.61 0.58 -3.28
CA ALA A 32 -11.95 0.22 -3.73
C ALA A 32 -12.47 -1.03 -3.03
N HIS A 33 -11.61 -2.05 -2.89
CA HIS A 33 -11.97 -3.27 -2.17
C HIS A 33 -12.34 -2.96 -0.72
N LEU A 34 -11.52 -2.16 -0.02
CA LEU A 34 -11.78 -1.80 1.37
C LEU A 34 -13.04 -0.95 1.53
N ALA A 35 -13.33 -0.09 0.55
CA ALA A 35 -14.54 0.74 0.57
C ALA A 35 -15.80 -0.08 0.34
N GLU A 36 -15.72 -1.14 -0.47
CA GLU A 36 -16.86 -1.98 -0.82
C GLU A 36 -17.12 -3.13 0.14
N SER A 37 -16.10 -3.54 0.90
CA SER A 37 -16.25 -4.65 1.84
C SER A 37 -16.63 -4.14 3.22
N SER A 38 -17.27 -5.02 4.01
CA SER A 38 -17.60 -4.70 5.40
C SER A 38 -16.91 -5.69 6.34
N THR A 39 -16.61 -5.22 7.53
CA THR A 39 -15.86 -5.97 8.54
C THR A 39 -16.45 -5.60 9.91
N PRO A 40 -16.61 -6.56 10.84
CA PRO A 40 -17.05 -6.22 12.20
C PRO A 40 -15.97 -5.39 12.91
N ASP A 41 -16.39 -4.34 13.60
CA ASP A 41 -15.49 -3.55 14.43
C ASP A 41 -15.30 -4.23 15.80
N ALA A 42 -14.62 -3.58 16.73
CA ALA A 42 -14.35 -4.11 18.06
C ALA A 42 -15.63 -4.45 18.83
N ASN A 43 -16.76 -3.82 18.49
CA ASN A 43 -18.05 -4.04 19.12
C ASN A 43 -18.94 -5.01 18.33
N GLY A 44 -18.42 -5.60 17.25
CA GLY A 44 -19.17 -6.52 16.40
C GLY A 44 -20.10 -5.84 15.40
N VAL A 45 -20.06 -4.51 15.30
CA VAL A 45 -20.89 -3.75 14.36
C VAL A 45 -20.22 -3.75 12.99
N GLN A 46 -20.99 -4.08 11.94
CA GLN A 46 -20.46 -4.08 10.57
C GLN A 46 -20.17 -2.65 10.12
N ARG A 47 -18.98 -2.45 9.61
CA ARG A 47 -18.53 -1.17 9.08
C ARG A 47 -17.76 -1.40 7.78
N ARG A 48 -17.62 -0.36 6.97
CA ARG A 48 -16.76 -0.47 5.79
C ARG A 48 -15.35 -0.81 6.26
N SER A 49 -14.71 -1.75 5.57
CA SER A 49 -13.35 -2.15 5.92
C SER A 49 -12.38 -0.98 5.87
N LEU A 50 -12.59 -0.03 4.96
CA LEU A 50 -11.77 1.17 4.86
C LEU A 50 -11.84 2.01 6.15
N ASP A 51 -13.01 2.14 6.75
CA ASP A 51 -13.19 2.88 8.01
C ASP A 51 -12.52 2.14 9.17
N VAL A 52 -12.61 0.81 9.19
CA VAL A 52 -11.91 -0.01 10.19
C VAL A 52 -10.41 0.17 10.09
N ALA A 53 -9.88 0.26 8.88
CA ALA A 53 -8.46 0.46 8.65
C ALA A 53 -7.98 1.85 9.09
N GLY A 54 -8.89 2.84 9.22
CA GLY A 54 -8.55 4.17 9.68
C GLY A 54 -8.01 5.09 8.62
N ASN A 55 -8.59 5.05 7.44
CA ASN A 55 -8.35 6.00 6.33
C ASN A 55 -6.94 6.63 6.29
N GLY A 56 -6.78 7.83 6.87
CA GLY A 56 -5.53 8.58 6.79
C GLY A 56 -4.36 7.86 7.42
N ARG A 57 -4.58 7.20 8.56
CA ARG A 57 -3.53 6.43 9.23
C ARG A 57 -3.10 5.24 8.37
N PHE A 58 -4.06 4.57 7.76
CA PHE A 58 -3.78 3.44 6.89
C PHE A 58 -2.95 3.89 5.68
N VAL A 59 -3.33 5.01 5.06
CA VAL A 59 -2.60 5.56 3.91
C VAL A 59 -1.16 5.91 4.31
N ARG A 60 -0.97 6.58 5.46
CA ARG A 60 0.36 6.92 5.95
C ARG A 60 1.21 5.67 6.16
N ASN A 61 0.65 4.68 6.84
CA ASN A 61 1.37 3.44 7.11
C ASN A 61 1.73 2.71 5.81
N LEU A 62 0.82 2.73 4.84
CA LEU A 62 1.08 2.14 3.54
C LEU A 62 2.28 2.80 2.86
N VAL A 63 2.32 4.14 2.86
CA VAL A 63 3.44 4.87 2.24
C VAL A 63 4.75 4.54 2.95
N GLU A 64 4.78 4.62 4.27
CA GLU A 64 5.99 4.38 5.05
C GLU A 64 6.49 2.94 4.90
N ARG A 65 5.59 1.97 4.99
CA ARG A 65 5.95 0.55 4.85
C ARG A 65 6.38 0.21 3.44
N SER A 66 5.76 0.84 2.44
CA SER A 66 6.16 0.64 1.04
C SER A 66 7.57 1.16 0.81
N GLU A 67 7.95 2.27 1.45
CA GLU A 67 9.31 2.77 1.38
C GLU A 67 10.29 1.80 2.03
N GLU A 68 9.93 1.20 3.16
CA GLU A 68 10.76 0.19 3.82
C GLU A 68 10.95 -1.02 2.92
N GLU A 69 9.90 -1.47 2.23
CA GLU A 69 9.98 -2.58 1.30
C GLU A 69 10.87 -2.25 0.10
N ARG A 70 10.82 -1.01 -0.40
CA ARG A 70 11.73 -0.56 -1.43
C ARG A 70 13.18 -0.64 -0.96
N GLU A 71 13.48 -0.14 0.24
CA GLU A 71 14.83 -0.20 0.81
C GLU A 71 15.30 -1.65 0.92
N TYR A 72 14.45 -2.53 1.42
CA TYR A 72 14.77 -3.95 1.52
C TYR A 72 15.08 -4.55 0.15
N ARG A 73 14.25 -4.26 -0.84
CA ARG A 73 14.42 -4.77 -2.21
C ARG A 73 15.74 -4.30 -2.82
N LEU A 74 16.07 -3.02 -2.63
CA LEU A 74 17.30 -2.45 -3.16
C LEU A 74 18.53 -3.03 -2.45
N ASP A 75 18.47 -3.20 -1.13
CA ASP A 75 19.57 -3.77 -0.35
C ASP A 75 19.85 -5.22 -0.71
N HIS A 76 18.83 -5.95 -1.14
CA HIS A 76 18.96 -7.37 -1.49
C HIS A 76 19.09 -7.61 -2.98
N SER A 77 19.26 -6.54 -3.76
CA SER A 77 19.47 -6.64 -5.19
C SER A 77 20.92 -6.98 -5.50
N ASP A 78 21.14 -7.73 -6.58
CA ASP A 78 22.48 -8.04 -7.08
C ASP A 78 23.11 -6.85 -7.82
N ALA A 79 22.33 -5.84 -8.15
CA ALA A 79 22.84 -4.64 -8.82
C ALA A 79 23.67 -3.83 -7.84
N GLU A 80 24.79 -3.28 -8.33
CA GLU A 80 25.68 -2.48 -7.49
C GLU A 80 25.33 -0.99 -7.54
N ASP A 81 24.77 -0.53 -8.66
CA ASP A 81 24.44 0.87 -8.86
C ASP A 81 22.97 1.02 -9.22
N PHE A 82 22.38 2.09 -8.73
CA PHE A 82 21.00 2.45 -9.05
C PHE A 82 20.94 3.89 -9.52
N THR A 83 20.04 4.17 -10.46
CA THR A 83 19.76 5.54 -10.85
C THR A 83 18.97 6.23 -9.74
N ASP A 84 18.96 7.56 -9.75
CA ASP A 84 18.14 8.31 -8.79
C ASP A 84 16.67 7.92 -8.92
N ASP A 85 16.21 7.71 -10.14
CA ASP A 85 14.85 7.27 -10.41
C ASP A 85 14.54 5.93 -9.72
N GLU A 86 15.45 4.97 -9.85
CA GLU A 86 15.29 3.66 -9.22
C GLU A 86 15.26 3.77 -7.69
N LEU A 87 16.09 4.63 -7.12
CA LEU A 87 16.14 4.85 -5.68
C LEU A 87 14.85 5.47 -5.12
N MET A 88 14.16 6.27 -5.93
CA MET A 88 12.95 6.97 -5.53
C MET A 88 11.66 6.18 -5.78
N THR A 89 11.71 5.20 -6.68
CA THR A 89 10.50 4.53 -7.17
C THR A 89 10.04 3.40 -6.25
N ILE A 90 8.78 3.49 -5.81
CA ILE A 90 8.09 2.43 -5.08
C ILE A 90 7.32 1.60 -6.11
N THR A 91 7.59 0.32 -6.17
CA THR A 91 6.97 -0.59 -7.14
C THR A 91 5.68 -1.20 -6.61
N ALA A 92 4.90 -1.81 -7.49
CA ALA A 92 3.71 -2.55 -7.10
C ALA A 92 4.05 -3.66 -6.10
N THR A 93 5.16 -4.35 -6.30
CA THR A 93 5.62 -5.39 -5.38
C THR A 93 5.89 -4.83 -3.99
N ASP A 94 6.51 -3.65 -3.90
CA ASP A 94 6.76 -2.99 -2.62
C ASP A 94 5.45 -2.69 -1.88
N VAL A 95 4.47 -2.15 -2.59
CA VAL A 95 3.14 -1.88 -2.01
C VAL A 95 2.50 -3.16 -1.52
N ASN A 96 2.54 -4.20 -2.33
CA ASN A 96 1.91 -5.48 -1.99
C ASN A 96 2.51 -6.14 -0.77
N ASN A 97 3.82 -6.14 -0.70
CA ASN A 97 4.52 -6.70 0.45
C ASN A 97 4.25 -5.91 1.73
N SER A 98 3.95 -4.62 1.61
CA SER A 98 3.62 -3.79 2.76
C SER A 98 2.19 -3.97 3.23
N VAL A 99 1.25 -4.16 2.29
CA VAL A 99 -0.19 -4.13 2.58
C VAL A 99 -0.69 -5.40 3.26
N ALA A 100 -0.27 -6.57 2.80
CA ALA A 100 -0.79 -7.83 3.31
C ALA A 100 -0.62 -7.99 4.83
N PRO A 101 0.55 -7.73 5.42
CA PRO A 101 0.69 -7.80 6.87
C PRO A 101 -0.16 -6.77 7.61
N GLN A 102 -0.32 -5.58 7.05
CA GLN A 102 -1.14 -4.53 7.66
C GLN A 102 -2.61 -4.94 7.72
N LEU A 103 -3.14 -5.49 6.63
CA LEU A 103 -4.53 -5.94 6.58
C LEU A 103 -4.75 -7.09 7.55
N ARG A 104 -3.85 -8.07 7.58
CA ARG A 104 -3.93 -9.19 8.51
C ARG A 104 -3.90 -8.71 9.97
N GLY A 105 -3.05 -7.74 10.27
CA GLY A 105 -2.95 -7.16 11.61
C GLY A 105 -4.22 -6.44 12.06
N LEU A 106 -5.03 -5.97 11.10
CA LEU A 106 -6.31 -5.31 11.38
C LEU A 106 -7.49 -6.28 11.31
N GLY A 107 -7.25 -7.55 11.01
CA GLY A 107 -8.31 -8.53 10.83
C GLY A 107 -9.08 -8.37 9.53
N LEU A 108 -8.50 -7.67 8.56
CA LEU A 108 -9.12 -7.43 7.26
C LEU A 108 -8.67 -8.48 6.25
N SER A 109 -9.55 -8.80 5.30
CA SER A 109 -9.19 -9.72 4.24
C SER A 109 -8.28 -9.04 3.22
N VAL A 110 -7.31 -9.80 2.72
CA VAL A 110 -6.44 -9.32 1.63
C VAL A 110 -7.22 -9.52 0.33
N PRO A 111 -7.36 -8.47 -0.50
CA PRO A 111 -8.10 -8.62 -1.74
C PRO A 111 -7.38 -9.54 -2.72
N PRO A 112 -8.11 -10.28 -3.54
CA PRO A 112 -7.49 -11.02 -4.63
C PRO A 112 -6.76 -10.05 -5.55
N SER A 113 -5.52 -10.37 -5.89
CA SER A 113 -4.72 -9.48 -6.70
C SER A 113 -3.76 -10.30 -7.55
N GLN A 114 -3.26 -9.67 -8.60
CA GLN A 114 -2.30 -10.33 -9.49
C GLN A 114 -0.99 -10.64 -8.77
N TRP A 115 -0.69 -9.96 -7.69
CA TRP A 115 0.55 -10.23 -6.96
C TRP A 115 0.46 -11.47 -6.05
N GLU A 116 -0.74 -11.87 -5.63
CA GLU A 116 -0.92 -13.10 -4.87
C GLU A 116 -0.63 -14.35 -5.69
N GLN A 117 -0.62 -14.18 -6.99
CA GLN A 117 -0.38 -15.25 -7.95
C GLN A 117 1.09 -15.38 -8.37
N ARG A 118 1.93 -14.52 -7.85
CA ARG A 118 3.35 -14.47 -8.19
C ARG A 118 4.20 -15.40 -7.33
#